data_2a8dba36830ef8d01a17cc6b56ba8d99
#
_entry.id   2a8dba36830ef8d01a17cc6b56ba8d99
#
_cell.length_a   1.000
_cell.length_b   1.000
_cell.length_c   1.000
_cell.angle_alpha   90.00
_cell.angle_beta   90.00
_cell.angle_gamma   90.00
#
_symmetry.space_group_name_H-M   'P 1'
#
loop_
_entity.id
_entity.type
_entity.pdbx_description
1 polymer ?
#
loop_
_entity_poly.entity_id
_entity_poly.type
_entity_poly.pdbx_seq_one_letter_code
_entity_poly.pdbx_strand_id
1 'polypeptide(L)'
;MQNDYGSLSPAERDALKRDFFSSLHCALPGNVVSFDAESQTAEIQPAVKLGSLTYPPLSGVPVFMPVPFEIHPGDACLVVFADVDIDGWLEIGEPQESKSARKHSLSDGFAFVGFRAGTGI
;
A
#
# COMPACT_ATOMS: atom_id res chain seq x y z
N MET A 1 16.05 -10.02 29.15
CA MET A 1 15.48 -8.68 29.18
C MET A 1 14.00 -8.77 29.47
N GLN A 2 13.55 -8.02 30.46
CA GLN A 2 12.16 -8.05 30.85
C GLN A 2 11.31 -7.24 29.86
N ASN A 3 10.16 -7.80 29.49
CA ASN A 3 9.22 -7.13 28.61
C ASN A 3 8.27 -6.26 29.45
N ASP A 4 8.28 -4.96 29.22
CA ASP A 4 7.50 -3.99 30.00
C ASP A 4 6.02 -3.93 29.60
N TYR A 5 5.58 -4.66 28.56
CA TYR A 5 4.19 -4.65 28.13
C TYR A 5 3.22 -5.09 29.22
N GLY A 6 3.67 -5.95 30.15
CA GLY A 6 2.86 -6.40 31.26
C GLY A 6 2.56 -5.33 32.29
N SER A 7 3.31 -4.22 32.32
CA SER A 7 3.10 -3.12 33.26
C SER A 7 2.13 -2.05 32.76
N LEU A 8 1.68 -2.14 31.51
CA LEU A 8 0.75 -1.17 30.93
C LEU A 8 -0.66 -1.40 31.43
N SER A 9 -1.41 -0.31 31.63
CA SER A 9 -2.85 -0.39 31.91
C SER A 9 -3.59 -0.91 30.67
N PRO A 10 -4.84 -1.41 30.82
CA PRO A 10 -5.63 -1.80 29.65
C PRO A 10 -5.78 -0.70 28.61
N ALA A 11 -5.99 0.56 29.04
CA ALA A 11 -6.11 1.69 28.13
C ALA A 11 -4.80 1.95 27.39
N GLU A 12 -3.66 1.83 28.07
CA GLU A 12 -2.34 2.00 27.45
C GLU A 12 -2.06 0.90 26.43
N ARG A 13 -2.43 -0.35 26.76
CA ARG A 13 -2.28 -1.47 25.81
C ARG A 13 -3.13 -1.29 24.58
N ASP A 14 -4.36 -0.81 24.73
CA ASP A 14 -5.26 -0.57 23.59
C ASP A 14 -4.75 0.56 22.73
N ALA A 15 -4.19 1.62 23.31
CA ALA A 15 -3.57 2.70 22.57
C ALA A 15 -2.36 2.22 21.77
N LEU A 16 -1.51 1.39 22.38
CA LEU A 16 -0.35 0.82 21.71
C LEU A 16 -0.75 -0.08 20.53
N LYS A 17 -1.77 -0.92 20.73
CA LYS A 17 -2.31 -1.76 19.66
C LYS A 17 -2.84 -0.93 18.50
N ARG A 18 -3.62 0.14 18.80
CA ARG A 18 -4.14 1.03 17.76
C ARG A 18 -3.03 1.70 16.98
N ASP A 19 -1.99 2.18 17.67
CA ASP A 19 -0.86 2.82 17.01
C ASP A 19 -0.13 1.82 16.12
N PHE A 20 0.09 0.60 16.60
CA PHE A 20 0.73 -0.45 15.83
C PHE A 20 -0.07 -0.78 14.57
N PHE A 21 -1.38 -1.04 14.69
CA PHE A 21 -2.21 -1.41 13.55
C PHE A 21 -2.43 -0.25 12.59
N SER A 22 -2.46 0.99 13.07
CA SER A 22 -2.61 2.14 12.19
C SER A 22 -1.38 2.39 11.32
N SER A 23 -0.21 1.95 11.75
CA SER A 23 1.02 2.04 10.97
C SER A 23 1.30 0.81 10.11
N LEU A 24 0.54 -0.26 10.30
CA LEU A 24 0.70 -1.51 9.57
C LEU A 24 -0.25 -1.52 8.37
N HIS A 25 0.31 -1.40 7.18
CA HIS A 25 -0.46 -1.35 5.95
C HIS A 25 -0.48 -2.70 5.27
N CYS A 26 -1.68 -3.27 5.06
CA CYS A 26 -1.86 -4.52 4.35
C CYS A 26 -2.45 -4.30 2.97
N ALA A 27 -3.55 -3.55 2.87
CA ALA A 27 -4.18 -3.24 1.60
C ALA A 27 -5.05 -1.99 1.74
N LEU A 28 -5.10 -1.19 0.68
CA LEU A 28 -5.95 0.00 0.61
C LEU A 28 -6.62 0.08 -0.75
N PRO A 29 -7.91 0.41 -0.81
CA PRO A 29 -8.54 0.77 -2.08
C PRO A 29 -8.00 2.12 -2.54
N GLY A 30 -7.97 2.34 -3.83
CA GLY A 30 -7.50 3.60 -4.39
C GLY A 30 -8.03 3.85 -5.78
N ASN A 31 -7.69 5.01 -6.31
CA ASN A 31 -8.00 5.40 -7.67
C ASN A 31 -6.72 5.76 -8.39
N VAL A 32 -6.63 5.37 -9.65
CA VAL A 32 -5.48 5.69 -10.48
C VAL A 32 -5.50 7.17 -10.81
N VAL A 33 -4.41 7.87 -10.50
CA VAL A 33 -4.22 9.27 -10.90
C VAL A 33 -3.57 9.33 -12.28
N SER A 34 -2.53 8.51 -12.49
CA SER A 34 -1.85 8.42 -13.77
C SER A 34 -1.22 7.05 -13.91
N PHE A 35 -0.99 6.61 -15.13
CA PHE A 35 -0.37 5.33 -15.42
C PHE A 35 0.71 5.49 -16.49
N ASP A 36 1.88 4.93 -16.22
CA ASP A 36 3.00 4.90 -17.17
C ASP A 36 3.14 3.47 -17.70
N ALA A 37 2.82 3.30 -18.99
CA ALA A 37 2.86 1.98 -19.62
C ALA A 37 4.29 1.45 -19.80
N GLU A 38 5.27 2.32 -19.96
CA GLU A 38 6.66 1.89 -20.15
C GLU A 38 7.22 1.24 -18.88
N SER A 39 7.02 1.87 -17.74
CA SER A 39 7.48 1.33 -16.46
C SER A 39 6.49 0.37 -15.82
N GLN A 40 5.26 0.34 -16.32
CA GLN A 40 4.15 -0.41 -15.75
C GLN A 40 3.91 -0.03 -14.30
N THR A 41 3.96 1.27 -14.02
CA THR A 41 3.71 1.82 -12.69
C THR A 41 2.60 2.87 -12.74
N ALA A 42 1.99 3.12 -11.60
CA ALA A 42 0.92 4.11 -11.49
C ALA A 42 1.13 5.01 -10.28
N GLU A 43 0.58 6.22 -10.38
CA GLU A 43 0.37 7.07 -9.23
C GLU A 43 -1.05 6.84 -8.74
N ILE A 44 -1.22 6.57 -7.46
CA ILE A 44 -2.49 6.14 -6.89
C ILE A 44 -2.87 7.02 -5.71
N GLN A 45 -4.11 7.51 -5.75
CA GLN A 45 -4.69 8.20 -4.60
C GLN A 45 -5.44 7.19 -3.74
N PRO A 46 -4.96 6.90 -2.52
CA PRO A 46 -5.73 6.06 -1.61
C PRO A 46 -7.13 6.62 -1.38
N ALA A 47 -8.13 5.74 -1.40
CA ALA A 47 -9.54 6.13 -1.37
C ALA A 47 -10.12 6.10 0.05
N VAL A 48 -9.28 6.01 1.06
CA VAL A 48 -9.69 5.99 2.46
C VAL A 48 -9.24 7.27 3.13
N LYS A 49 -10.11 7.83 3.95
CA LYS A 49 -9.81 9.04 4.73
C LYS A 49 -9.66 8.71 6.20
N LEU A 50 -8.77 9.41 6.86
CA LEU A 50 -8.63 9.39 8.31
C LEU A 50 -9.32 10.66 8.85
N GLY A 51 -10.60 10.54 9.19
CA GLY A 51 -11.42 11.71 9.53
C GLY A 51 -11.57 12.62 8.31
N SER A 52 -11.11 13.86 8.40
CA SER A 52 -11.11 14.80 7.27
C SER A 52 -9.85 14.75 6.43
N LEU A 53 -8.85 13.96 6.84
CA LEU A 53 -7.55 13.89 6.17
C LEU A 53 -7.54 12.78 5.12
N THR A 54 -6.95 13.09 3.95
CA THR A 54 -6.68 12.10 2.92
C THR A 54 -5.21 11.69 2.97
N TYR A 55 -4.91 10.45 2.54
CA TYR A 55 -3.53 10.04 2.35
C TYR A 55 -2.90 10.80 1.19
N PRO A 56 -1.59 11.08 1.24
CA PRO A 56 -0.90 11.58 0.06
C PRO A 56 -0.91 10.52 -1.05
N PRO A 57 -0.84 10.93 -2.32
CA PRO A 57 -0.76 9.97 -3.42
C PRO A 57 0.47 9.08 -3.31
N LEU A 58 0.32 7.82 -3.73
CA LEU A 58 1.42 6.86 -3.80
C LEU A 58 1.99 6.91 -5.21
N SER A 59 3.31 7.07 -5.33
CA SER A 59 4.00 7.17 -6.61
C SER A 59 4.75 5.89 -6.95
N GLY A 60 4.89 5.61 -8.24
CA GLY A 60 5.69 4.49 -8.70
C GLY A 60 5.19 3.12 -8.28
N VAL A 61 3.87 2.95 -8.13
CA VAL A 61 3.27 1.69 -7.69
C VAL A 61 3.23 0.73 -8.88
N PRO A 62 3.92 -0.43 -8.81
CA PRO A 62 3.82 -1.44 -9.87
C PRO A 62 2.39 -1.94 -10.03
N VAL A 63 1.97 -2.13 -11.28
CA VAL A 63 0.62 -2.57 -11.61
C VAL A 63 0.66 -4.00 -12.15
N PHE A 64 -0.14 -4.86 -11.54
CA PHE A 64 -0.34 -6.21 -12.05
C PHE A 64 -1.43 -6.19 -13.12
N MET A 65 -1.10 -6.66 -14.30
CA MET A 65 -2.03 -6.77 -15.42
C MET A 65 -2.01 -8.19 -15.94
N PRO A 66 -2.99 -9.02 -15.56
CA PRO A 66 -3.01 -10.40 -16.05
C PRO A 66 -3.27 -10.51 -17.55
N VAL A 67 -3.95 -9.52 -18.13
CA VAL A 67 -4.17 -9.42 -19.58
C VAL A 67 -4.03 -7.95 -19.98
N PRO A 68 -3.64 -7.66 -21.25
CA PRO A 68 -3.58 -6.28 -21.72
C PRO A 68 -4.96 -5.64 -21.69
N PHE A 69 -5.07 -4.48 -21.03
CA PHE A 69 -6.26 -3.65 -21.05
C PHE A 69 -5.85 -2.20 -20.78
N GLU A 70 -6.75 -1.27 -21.10
CA GLU A 70 -6.47 0.14 -20.90
C GLU A 70 -6.74 0.53 -19.44
N ILE A 71 -5.85 1.33 -18.89
CA ILE A 71 -5.97 1.90 -17.55
C ILE A 71 -6.11 3.41 -17.72
N HIS A 72 -7.16 3.95 -17.13
CA HIS A 72 -7.44 5.38 -17.24
C HIS A 72 -7.41 6.04 -15.86
N PRO A 73 -7.09 7.34 -15.80
CA PRO A 73 -7.24 8.10 -14.57
C PRO A 73 -8.66 7.97 -14.02
N GLY A 74 -8.77 7.77 -12.72
CA GLY A 74 -10.04 7.54 -12.05
C GLY A 74 -10.41 6.09 -11.86
N ASP A 75 -9.77 5.17 -12.55
CA ASP A 75 -10.04 3.74 -12.41
C ASP A 75 -9.80 3.28 -10.98
N ALA A 76 -10.62 2.37 -10.52
CA ALA A 76 -10.50 1.79 -9.19
C ALA A 76 -9.37 0.75 -9.14
N CYS A 77 -8.74 0.64 -8.01
CA CYS A 77 -7.70 -0.36 -7.80
C CYS A 77 -7.63 -0.77 -6.32
N LEU A 78 -6.96 -1.88 -6.08
CA LEU A 78 -6.59 -2.32 -4.73
C LEU A 78 -5.08 -2.33 -4.65
N VAL A 79 -4.51 -1.64 -3.67
CA VAL A 79 -3.07 -1.64 -3.43
C VAL A 79 -2.76 -2.58 -2.28
N VAL A 80 -1.88 -3.54 -2.51
CA VAL A 80 -1.43 -4.52 -1.52
C VAL A 80 0.02 -4.23 -1.20
N PHE A 81 0.37 -4.23 0.07
CA PHE A 81 1.70 -3.86 0.52
C PHE A 81 2.51 -5.09 0.91
N ALA A 82 3.76 -5.13 0.45
CA ALA A 82 4.65 -6.24 0.76
C ALA A 82 5.06 -6.23 2.23
N ASP A 83 5.38 -7.41 2.75
CA ASP A 83 5.86 -7.56 4.12
C ASP A 83 7.14 -6.79 4.37
N VAL A 84 7.95 -6.62 3.34
CA VAL A 84 9.30 -6.11 3.45
C VAL A 84 9.59 -5.11 2.33
N ASP A 85 10.73 -4.44 2.43
CA ASP A 85 11.26 -3.57 1.39
C ASP A 85 11.53 -4.38 0.12
N ILE A 86 10.93 -3.97 -1.00
CA ILE A 86 11.03 -4.68 -2.27
C ILE A 86 11.91 -3.94 -3.30
N ASP A 87 12.55 -2.86 -2.92
CA ASP A 87 13.31 -2.04 -3.87
C ASP A 87 14.39 -2.84 -4.61
N GLY A 88 15.14 -3.68 -3.89
CA GLY A 88 16.16 -4.51 -4.50
C GLY A 88 15.59 -5.53 -5.48
N TRP A 89 14.49 -6.16 -5.12
CA TRP A 89 13.84 -7.11 -5.99
C TRP A 89 13.25 -6.45 -7.25
N LEU A 90 12.62 -5.28 -7.11
CA LEU A 90 12.09 -4.54 -8.25
C LEU A 90 13.18 -4.16 -9.25
N GLU A 91 14.37 -3.84 -8.75
CA GLU A 91 15.49 -3.44 -9.59
C GLU A 91 16.11 -4.61 -10.34
N ILE A 92 16.28 -5.75 -9.69
CA ILE A 92 17.05 -6.89 -10.18
C ILE A 92 16.15 -8.00 -10.72
N GLY A 93 14.98 -8.21 -10.13
CA GLY A 93 14.04 -9.26 -10.55
C GLY A 93 14.33 -10.63 -10.00
N GLU A 94 15.29 -10.75 -9.11
CA GLU A 94 15.69 -12.01 -8.46
C GLU A 94 15.62 -11.86 -6.96
N PRO A 95 15.58 -12.96 -6.17
CA PRO A 95 15.55 -12.86 -4.72
C PRO A 95 16.68 -12.01 -4.16
N GLN A 96 16.33 -11.09 -3.28
CA GLN A 96 17.26 -10.13 -2.69
C GLN A 96 16.97 -9.97 -1.21
N GLU A 97 17.98 -9.58 -0.46
CA GLU A 97 17.77 -9.17 0.92
C GLU A 97 17.12 -7.78 0.94
N SER A 98 16.27 -7.55 1.93
CA SER A 98 15.68 -6.24 2.14
C SER A 98 16.76 -5.25 2.56
N LYS A 99 16.79 -4.09 1.90
CA LYS A 99 17.80 -3.06 2.15
C LYS A 99 17.48 -2.18 3.35
N SER A 100 16.25 -2.20 3.82
CA SER A 100 15.80 -1.38 4.95
C SER A 100 14.92 -2.20 5.89
N ALA A 101 14.58 -1.59 7.02
CA ALA A 101 13.73 -2.23 8.02
C ALA A 101 12.23 -2.02 7.77
N ARG A 102 11.85 -1.49 6.60
CA ARG A 102 10.43 -1.26 6.28
C ARG A 102 9.64 -2.55 6.31
N LYS A 103 8.46 -2.48 6.90
CA LYS A 103 7.49 -3.59 6.96
C LYS A 103 6.13 -3.03 6.63
N HIS A 104 5.39 -3.66 5.72
CA HIS A 104 4.05 -3.22 5.32
C HIS A 104 4.00 -1.72 5.07
N SER A 105 4.96 -1.22 4.31
CA SER A 105 5.13 0.21 4.06
C SER A 105 4.34 0.65 2.83
N LEU A 106 3.84 1.88 2.87
CA LEU A 106 3.20 2.50 1.70
C LEU A 106 4.15 2.58 0.50
N SER A 107 5.46 2.50 0.72
CA SER A 107 6.46 2.51 -0.35
C SER A 107 6.57 1.18 -1.08
N ASP A 108 6.02 0.10 -0.54
CA ASP A 108 6.19 -1.26 -1.07
C ASP A 108 4.86 -1.84 -1.52
N GLY A 109 4.07 -1.04 -2.23
CA GLY A 109 2.76 -1.42 -2.71
C GLY A 109 2.74 -1.93 -4.14
N PHE A 110 1.74 -2.76 -4.43
CA PHE A 110 1.41 -3.25 -5.77
C PHE A 110 -0.05 -2.97 -6.02
N ALA A 111 -0.39 -2.54 -7.23
CA ALA A 111 -1.77 -2.24 -7.57
C ALA A 111 -2.40 -3.35 -8.39
N PHE A 112 -3.61 -3.74 -8.01
CA PHE A 112 -4.47 -4.62 -8.80
C PHE A 112 -5.60 -3.76 -9.35
N VAL A 113 -5.74 -3.74 -10.66
CA VAL A 113 -6.74 -2.95 -11.37
C VAL A 113 -7.74 -3.86 -12.07
N GLY A 114 -8.73 -3.31 -12.74
CA GLY A 114 -9.64 -4.08 -13.56
C GLY A 114 -11.03 -4.24 -13.01
N PHE A 115 -11.41 -3.44 -12.03
CA PHE A 115 -12.78 -3.38 -11.55
C PHE A 115 -13.24 -1.92 -11.51
N ARG A 116 -14.54 -1.74 -11.43
CA ARG A 116 -15.13 -0.41 -11.30
C ARG A 116 -15.81 -0.26 -9.96
N ALA A 117 -15.71 0.94 -9.41
CA ALA A 117 -16.39 1.31 -8.17
C ALA A 117 -17.47 2.35 -8.48
N GLY A 118 -18.48 2.40 -7.64
CA GLY A 118 -19.58 3.33 -7.81
C GLY A 118 -20.64 2.83 -8.76
N THR A 119 -21.41 3.76 -9.32
CA THR A 119 -22.58 3.44 -10.14
C THR A 119 -22.27 3.17 -11.60
N GLY A 120 -21.03 3.20 -12.00
CA GLY A 120 -20.62 3.00 -13.40
C GLY A 120 -20.51 1.57 -13.85
N ILE A 121 -20.91 0.63 -13.02
CA ILE A 121 -20.85 -0.80 -13.33
C ILE A 121 -22.04 -1.17 -14.23
#